data_2a63f8ad71e6e9b09f3ef048e235255b
#
_entry.id   2a63f8ad71e6e9b09f3ef048e235255b
#
_cell.length_a   1.000
_cell.length_b   1.000
_cell.length_c   1.000
_cell.angle_alpha   90.00
_cell.angle_beta   90.00
_cell.angle_gamma   90.00
#
_symmetry.space_group_name_H-M   'P 1'
#
loop_
_entity.id
_entity.type
_entity.pdbx_description
1 polymer ?
#
loop_
_entity_poly.entity_id
_entity_poly.type
_entity_poly.pdbx_seq_one_letter_code
_entity_poly.pdbx_strand_id
1 'polypeptide(L)'
;MKIIPAIDIIEGKCVRLSQGIYQTKKIYSVNPLEMAKKFYDHGIRNIHLVDLDGARSSKIINYKVLESIASKTDLSIDFGGGLKSEKDVEIAFNSGAEKITIGSIAVEKPKTFQSWLLKYGGNKIILGADVKNKFICINGWIDKTDHQIYEFINYNKSKGVEYVICTDIEKDGMLNGPSFKLYQSILKNCNIKLIGSGGISKISDIEKLSEIGCHGAIIGKSLYE
;
A
#
# COMPACT_ATOMS: atom_id res chain seq x y z
N MET A 1 0.86 15.27 8.06
CA MET A 1 1.04 13.90 7.55
C MET A 1 -0.32 13.20 7.48
N LYS A 2 -0.57 12.33 6.47
CA LYS A 2 -1.81 11.54 6.36
C LYS A 2 -1.75 10.29 7.22
N ILE A 3 -2.84 9.98 7.94
CA ILE A 3 -3.03 8.69 8.63
C ILE A 3 -3.89 7.84 7.71
N ILE A 4 -3.41 6.65 7.35
CA ILE A 4 -3.99 5.79 6.33
C ILE A 4 -4.19 4.39 6.92
N PRO A 5 -5.37 4.06 7.47
CA PRO A 5 -5.69 2.71 7.87
C PRO A 5 -5.59 1.74 6.69
N ALA A 6 -5.01 0.56 6.93
CA ALA A 6 -5.01 -0.52 5.95
C ALA A 6 -6.15 -1.50 6.21
N ILE A 7 -6.87 -1.86 5.15
CA ILE A 7 -7.86 -2.94 5.12
C ILE A 7 -7.40 -3.99 4.12
N ASP A 8 -6.97 -5.14 4.60
CA ASP A 8 -6.61 -6.29 3.76
C ASP A 8 -7.84 -7.19 3.56
N ILE A 9 -8.05 -7.65 2.32
CA ILE A 9 -9.20 -8.45 1.94
C ILE A 9 -8.77 -9.84 1.50
N ILE A 10 -9.35 -10.86 2.13
CA ILE A 10 -9.34 -12.25 1.66
C ILE A 10 -10.78 -12.77 1.69
N GLU A 11 -11.25 -13.34 0.59
CA GLU A 11 -12.62 -13.90 0.47
C GLU A 11 -13.72 -12.89 0.87
N GLY A 12 -13.52 -11.61 0.49
CA GLY A 12 -14.45 -10.54 0.84
C GLY A 12 -14.44 -10.10 2.31
N LYS A 13 -13.53 -10.61 3.15
CA LYS A 13 -13.45 -10.33 4.59
C LYS A 13 -12.24 -9.49 4.91
N CYS A 14 -12.38 -8.62 5.93
CA CYS A 14 -11.27 -7.85 6.47
C CYS A 14 -10.37 -8.74 7.33
N VAL A 15 -9.11 -8.84 6.95
CA VAL A 15 -8.12 -9.72 7.59
C VAL A 15 -6.83 -8.96 7.90
N ARG A 16 -5.95 -9.58 8.68
CA ARG A 16 -4.53 -9.19 8.79
C ARG A 16 -3.66 -10.42 8.75
N LEU A 17 -2.51 -10.28 8.11
CA LEU A 17 -1.42 -11.23 8.13
C LEU A 17 -0.28 -10.70 9.01
N SER A 18 0.66 -11.55 9.39
CA SER A 18 1.96 -11.16 9.96
C SER A 18 3.03 -11.47 8.93
N GLN A 19 3.82 -10.46 8.55
CA GLN A 19 4.87 -10.57 7.52
C GLN A 19 4.40 -11.20 6.20
N GLY A 20 3.13 -10.96 5.80
CA GLY A 20 2.53 -11.51 4.59
C GLY A 20 2.27 -13.02 4.60
N ILE A 21 2.44 -13.70 5.73
CA ILE A 21 2.27 -15.15 5.83
C ILE A 21 0.78 -15.50 5.93
N TYR A 22 0.21 -16.14 4.88
CA TYR A 22 -1.22 -16.46 4.80
C TYR A 22 -1.72 -17.38 5.93
N GLN A 23 -0.86 -18.25 6.46
CA GLN A 23 -1.18 -19.14 7.59
C GLN A 23 -1.44 -18.37 8.90
N THR A 24 -0.96 -17.14 9.01
CA THR A 24 -1.19 -16.26 10.16
C THR A 24 -2.48 -15.45 10.06
N LYS A 25 -3.31 -15.72 9.04
CA LYS A 25 -4.57 -14.99 8.79
C LYS A 25 -5.44 -14.91 10.03
N LYS A 26 -5.75 -13.69 10.47
CA LYS A 26 -6.73 -13.38 11.51
C LYS A 26 -7.85 -12.54 10.87
N ILE A 27 -9.09 -12.94 11.06
CA ILE A 27 -10.27 -12.22 10.57
C ILE A 27 -10.67 -11.21 11.64
N TYR A 28 -10.81 -9.94 11.26
CA TYR A 28 -11.24 -8.86 12.15
C TYR A 28 -12.66 -8.37 11.86
N SER A 29 -13.13 -8.54 10.61
CA SER A 29 -14.50 -8.25 10.24
C SER A 29 -14.92 -9.09 9.03
N VAL A 30 -16.15 -9.59 9.06
CA VAL A 30 -16.78 -10.23 7.89
C VAL A 30 -17.33 -9.19 6.91
N ASN A 31 -17.38 -7.94 7.31
CA ASN A 31 -17.89 -6.83 6.50
C ASN A 31 -16.87 -5.68 6.42
N PRO A 32 -16.05 -5.61 5.35
CA PRO A 32 -15.08 -4.54 5.16
C PRO A 32 -15.70 -3.13 5.08
N LEU A 33 -16.92 -3.01 4.57
CA LEU A 33 -17.64 -1.72 4.51
C LEU A 33 -17.89 -1.17 5.92
N GLU A 34 -18.32 -2.00 6.86
CA GLU A 34 -18.54 -1.55 8.25
C GLU A 34 -17.22 -1.11 8.91
N MET A 35 -16.12 -1.77 8.58
CA MET A 35 -14.80 -1.33 9.04
C MET A 35 -14.41 0.03 8.45
N ALA A 36 -14.62 0.22 7.13
CA ALA A 36 -14.35 1.48 6.45
C ALA A 36 -15.21 2.62 7.00
N LYS A 37 -16.51 2.37 7.27
CA LYS A 37 -17.41 3.35 7.92
C LYS A 37 -16.92 3.73 9.31
N LYS A 38 -16.51 2.78 10.13
CA LYS A 38 -15.94 3.08 11.46
C LYS A 38 -14.74 4.04 11.34
N PHE A 39 -13.83 3.81 10.41
CA PHE A 39 -12.72 4.73 10.18
C PHE A 39 -13.21 6.11 9.72
N TYR A 40 -14.16 6.17 8.80
CA TYR A 40 -14.75 7.41 8.31
C TYR A 40 -15.41 8.22 9.44
N ASP A 41 -16.20 7.58 10.29
CA ASP A 41 -16.91 8.18 11.43
C ASP A 41 -15.92 8.74 12.49
N HIS A 42 -14.72 8.15 12.60
CA HIS A 42 -13.63 8.65 13.45
C HIS A 42 -12.72 9.69 12.75
N GLY A 43 -13.17 10.28 11.64
CA GLY A 43 -12.47 11.38 10.98
C GLY A 43 -11.39 10.98 9.97
N ILE A 44 -11.19 9.68 9.72
CA ILE A 44 -10.29 9.22 8.65
C ILE A 44 -10.88 9.60 7.28
N ARG A 45 -9.99 9.99 6.36
CA ARG A 45 -10.38 10.37 4.98
C ARG A 45 -9.62 9.60 3.92
N ASN A 46 -8.59 8.85 4.29
CA ASN A 46 -7.79 8.05 3.36
C ASN A 46 -7.64 6.64 3.92
N ILE A 47 -7.81 5.62 3.07
CA ILE A 47 -7.54 4.22 3.41
C ILE A 47 -6.70 3.55 2.33
N HIS A 48 -5.93 2.55 2.74
CA HIS A 48 -5.22 1.63 1.85
C HIS A 48 -5.94 0.29 1.85
N LEU A 49 -6.56 -0.07 0.72
CA LEU A 49 -7.33 -1.30 0.55
C LEU A 49 -6.53 -2.31 -0.26
N VAL A 50 -6.24 -3.47 0.30
CA VAL A 50 -5.38 -4.48 -0.33
C VAL A 50 -6.15 -5.75 -0.65
N ASP A 51 -6.24 -6.08 -1.93
CA ASP A 51 -6.79 -7.35 -2.42
C ASP A 51 -5.73 -8.45 -2.36
N LEU A 52 -5.68 -9.19 -1.23
CA LEU A 52 -4.73 -10.27 -1.03
C LEU A 52 -5.04 -11.50 -1.90
N ASP A 53 -6.32 -11.75 -2.22
CA ASP A 53 -6.68 -12.78 -3.20
C ASP A 53 -6.16 -12.39 -4.59
N GLY A 54 -6.29 -11.10 -4.94
CA GLY A 54 -5.77 -10.55 -6.18
C GLY A 54 -4.24 -10.63 -6.25
N ALA A 55 -3.55 -10.27 -5.17
CA ALA A 55 -2.09 -10.38 -5.10
C ALA A 55 -1.61 -11.82 -5.35
N ARG A 56 -2.33 -12.82 -4.81
CA ARG A 56 -2.01 -14.24 -4.97
C ARG A 56 -2.36 -14.78 -6.35
N SER A 57 -3.48 -14.33 -6.95
CA SER A 57 -3.99 -14.85 -8.24
C SER A 57 -3.52 -14.04 -9.45
N SER A 58 -2.74 -12.97 -9.24
CA SER A 58 -2.22 -12.07 -10.28
C SER A 58 -3.31 -11.43 -11.15
N LYS A 59 -4.47 -11.13 -10.56
CA LYS A 59 -5.59 -10.40 -11.17
C LYS A 59 -6.47 -9.82 -10.06
N ILE A 60 -7.20 -8.75 -10.35
CA ILE A 60 -8.14 -8.16 -9.39
C ILE A 60 -9.29 -9.12 -9.07
N ILE A 61 -9.60 -9.34 -7.79
CA ILE A 61 -10.67 -10.25 -7.32
C ILE A 61 -11.73 -9.48 -6.52
N ASN A 62 -11.33 -8.74 -5.50
CA ASN A 62 -12.24 -8.12 -4.53
C ASN A 62 -12.70 -6.69 -4.92
N TYR A 63 -12.79 -6.38 -6.22
CA TYR A 63 -13.20 -5.06 -6.70
C TYR A 63 -14.62 -4.65 -6.26
N LYS A 64 -15.53 -5.62 -6.01
CA LYS A 64 -16.88 -5.33 -5.48
C LYS A 64 -16.84 -4.80 -4.05
N VAL A 65 -15.84 -5.16 -3.26
CA VAL A 65 -15.61 -4.59 -1.92
C VAL A 65 -15.18 -3.14 -2.06
N LEU A 66 -14.24 -2.84 -2.98
CA LEU A 66 -13.84 -1.49 -3.32
C LEU A 66 -15.04 -0.63 -3.73
N GLU A 67 -15.85 -1.11 -4.70
CA GLU A 67 -17.06 -0.43 -5.18
C GLU A 67 -18.06 -0.16 -4.04
N SER A 68 -18.27 -1.13 -3.15
CA SER A 68 -19.17 -0.99 -2.01
C SER A 68 -18.69 0.07 -1.02
N ILE A 69 -17.38 0.18 -0.76
CA ILE A 69 -16.83 1.21 0.14
C ILE A 69 -16.87 2.57 -0.54
N ALA A 70 -16.43 2.67 -1.79
CA ALA A 70 -16.38 3.92 -2.55
C ALA A 70 -17.77 4.55 -2.75
N SER A 71 -18.80 3.72 -3.01
CA SER A 71 -20.17 4.21 -3.20
C SER A 71 -20.92 4.60 -1.92
N LYS A 72 -20.41 4.23 -0.74
CA LYS A 72 -21.10 4.41 0.56
C LYS A 72 -20.31 5.22 1.58
N THR A 73 -19.16 5.75 1.19
CA THR A 73 -18.31 6.63 2.01
C THR A 73 -17.59 7.64 1.11
N ASP A 74 -17.19 8.78 1.68
CA ASP A 74 -16.33 9.77 0.99
C ASP A 74 -14.83 9.51 1.25
N LEU A 75 -14.45 8.25 1.46
CA LEU A 75 -13.05 7.87 1.65
C LEU A 75 -12.30 7.94 0.34
N SER A 76 -11.14 8.58 0.35
CA SER A 76 -10.14 8.45 -0.72
C SER A 76 -9.44 7.11 -0.58
N ILE A 77 -9.68 6.21 -1.53
CA ILE A 77 -9.20 4.83 -1.48
C ILE A 77 -7.99 4.67 -2.38
N ASP A 78 -6.86 4.27 -1.79
CA ASP A 78 -5.74 3.69 -2.51
C ASP A 78 -5.92 2.17 -2.55
N PHE A 79 -5.96 1.60 -3.75
CA PHE A 79 -6.22 0.18 -3.95
C PHE A 79 -4.98 -0.53 -4.49
N GLY A 80 -4.59 -1.63 -3.84
CA GLY A 80 -3.48 -2.49 -4.25
C GLY A 80 -3.85 -3.97 -4.28
N GLY A 81 -3.00 -4.78 -4.92
CA GLY A 81 -3.18 -6.22 -5.03
C GLY A 81 -3.82 -6.66 -6.35
N GLY A 82 -3.13 -7.55 -7.07
CA GLY A 82 -3.64 -8.18 -8.30
C GLY A 82 -3.65 -7.32 -9.57
N LEU A 83 -3.13 -6.10 -9.53
CA LEU A 83 -3.13 -5.19 -10.69
C LEU A 83 -1.99 -5.57 -11.65
N LYS A 84 -2.23 -6.51 -12.56
CA LYS A 84 -1.23 -7.07 -13.48
C LYS A 84 -1.49 -6.78 -14.97
N SER A 85 -2.67 -6.25 -15.31
CA SER A 85 -3.07 -5.89 -16.67
C SER A 85 -3.78 -4.53 -16.70
N GLU A 86 -3.87 -3.91 -17.90
CA GLU A 86 -4.64 -2.69 -18.12
C GLU A 86 -6.10 -2.85 -17.67
N LYS A 87 -6.70 -4.02 -17.95
CA LYS A 87 -8.06 -4.34 -17.54
C LYS A 87 -8.23 -4.31 -16.00
N ASP A 88 -7.25 -4.82 -15.25
CA ASP A 88 -7.30 -4.77 -13.78
C ASP A 88 -7.27 -3.32 -13.27
N VAL A 89 -6.42 -2.49 -13.88
CA VAL A 89 -6.31 -1.06 -13.55
C VAL A 89 -7.61 -0.32 -13.86
N GLU A 90 -8.22 -0.57 -15.02
CA GLU A 90 -9.52 0.02 -15.40
C GLU A 90 -10.64 -0.41 -14.44
N ILE A 91 -10.68 -1.70 -14.06
CA ILE A 91 -11.65 -2.20 -13.07
C ILE A 91 -11.45 -1.47 -11.73
N ALA A 92 -10.21 -1.31 -11.24
CA ALA A 92 -9.96 -0.64 -9.99
C ALA A 92 -10.45 0.82 -10.00
N PHE A 93 -10.12 1.60 -11.04
CA PHE A 93 -10.59 2.98 -11.15
C PHE A 93 -12.10 3.07 -11.33
N ASN A 94 -12.71 2.23 -12.17
CA ASN A 94 -14.16 2.19 -12.38
C ASN A 94 -14.94 1.77 -11.12
N SER A 95 -14.30 1.00 -10.23
CA SER A 95 -14.85 0.60 -8.92
C SER A 95 -14.63 1.65 -7.83
N GLY A 96 -14.03 2.80 -8.15
CA GLY A 96 -13.93 3.96 -7.26
C GLY A 96 -12.59 4.11 -6.53
N ALA A 97 -11.52 3.45 -6.98
CA ALA A 97 -10.19 3.77 -6.48
C ALA A 97 -9.81 5.22 -6.85
N GLU A 98 -9.41 6.02 -5.87
CA GLU A 98 -8.84 7.35 -6.10
C GLU A 98 -7.39 7.24 -6.60
N LYS A 99 -6.65 6.28 -6.05
CA LYS A 99 -5.29 5.91 -6.42
C LYS A 99 -5.14 4.40 -6.46
N ILE A 100 -4.12 3.94 -7.17
CA ILE A 100 -3.74 2.53 -7.18
C ILE A 100 -2.27 2.37 -6.77
N THR A 101 -1.97 1.31 -6.04
CA THR A 101 -0.60 0.94 -5.66
C THR A 101 -0.09 -0.20 -6.52
N ILE A 102 1.01 0.04 -7.22
CA ILE A 102 1.67 -0.90 -8.14
C ILE A 102 3.08 -1.21 -7.65
N GLY A 103 3.35 -2.47 -7.30
CA GLY A 103 4.68 -2.95 -6.93
C GLY A 103 5.32 -3.79 -8.04
N SER A 104 4.94 -5.08 -8.14
CA SER A 104 5.61 -6.07 -9.00
C SER A 104 5.72 -5.65 -10.48
N ILE A 105 4.68 -5.03 -11.06
CA ILE A 105 4.70 -4.61 -12.48
C ILE A 105 5.75 -3.54 -12.76
N ALA A 106 6.05 -2.68 -11.79
CA ALA A 106 7.11 -1.69 -11.94
C ALA A 106 8.51 -2.34 -12.10
N VAL A 107 8.69 -3.56 -11.58
CA VAL A 107 9.90 -4.37 -11.72
C VAL A 107 9.81 -5.29 -12.95
N GLU A 108 8.76 -6.09 -13.06
CA GLU A 108 8.63 -7.16 -14.07
C GLU A 108 8.38 -6.61 -15.47
N LYS A 109 7.61 -5.50 -15.58
CA LYS A 109 7.17 -4.90 -16.84
C LYS A 109 7.28 -3.37 -16.80
N PRO A 110 8.49 -2.82 -16.68
CA PRO A 110 8.69 -1.38 -16.46
C PRO A 110 8.11 -0.51 -17.59
N LYS A 111 8.08 -0.99 -18.82
CA LYS A 111 7.45 -0.27 -19.96
C LYS A 111 5.93 -0.18 -19.78
N THR A 112 5.27 -1.23 -19.31
CA THR A 112 3.84 -1.23 -19.00
C THR A 112 3.54 -0.29 -17.85
N PHE A 113 4.33 -0.32 -16.78
CA PHE A 113 4.19 0.62 -15.67
C PHE A 113 4.32 2.08 -16.13
N GLN A 114 5.31 2.38 -16.98
CA GLN A 114 5.48 3.72 -17.55
C GLN A 114 4.31 4.14 -18.44
N SER A 115 3.74 3.23 -19.24
CA SER A 115 2.54 3.56 -20.03
C SER A 115 1.34 3.91 -19.17
N TRP A 116 1.18 3.25 -18.02
CA TRP A 116 0.14 3.60 -17.05
C TRP A 116 0.39 4.95 -16.38
N LEU A 117 1.66 5.25 -16.02
CA LEU A 117 2.01 6.58 -15.49
C LEU A 117 1.68 7.69 -16.49
N LEU A 118 1.94 7.49 -17.79
CA LEU A 118 1.59 8.45 -18.84
C LEU A 118 0.07 8.59 -19.02
N LYS A 119 -0.68 7.49 -18.95
CA LYS A 119 -2.13 7.48 -19.14
C LYS A 119 -2.89 8.07 -17.95
N TYR A 120 -2.53 7.70 -16.73
CA TYR A 120 -3.29 8.03 -15.52
C TYR A 120 -2.66 9.15 -14.68
N GLY A 121 -1.37 9.40 -14.85
CA GLY A 121 -0.61 10.40 -14.10
C GLY A 121 0.02 9.88 -12.80
N GLY A 122 1.13 10.49 -12.39
CA GLY A 122 1.84 10.14 -11.15
C GLY A 122 1.06 10.46 -9.86
N ASN A 123 0.03 11.28 -9.96
CA ASN A 123 -0.87 11.58 -8.84
C ASN A 123 -1.91 10.48 -8.58
N LYS A 124 -2.16 9.58 -9.55
CA LYS A 124 -3.09 8.45 -9.46
C LYS A 124 -2.40 7.12 -9.19
N ILE A 125 -1.11 7.01 -9.47
CA ILE A 125 -0.34 5.77 -9.31
C ILE A 125 0.70 5.96 -8.20
N ILE A 126 0.65 5.08 -7.21
CA ILE A 126 1.62 4.98 -6.13
C ILE A 126 2.56 3.82 -6.43
N LEU A 127 3.86 4.05 -6.33
CA LEU A 127 4.86 2.98 -6.43
C LEU A 127 4.91 2.21 -5.11
N GLY A 128 4.58 0.93 -5.14
CA GLY A 128 4.81 0.00 -4.04
C GLY A 128 6.29 -0.43 -4.03
N ALA A 129 6.98 -0.14 -2.94
CA ALA A 129 8.39 -0.43 -2.75
C ALA A 129 8.59 -1.18 -1.43
N ASP A 130 8.14 -2.43 -1.39
CA ASP A 130 8.28 -3.29 -0.23
C ASP A 130 9.70 -3.85 -0.18
N VAL A 131 10.33 -3.76 0.99
CA VAL A 131 11.75 -4.06 1.12
C VAL A 131 12.06 -5.07 2.20
N LYS A 132 13.07 -5.88 1.92
CA LYS A 132 13.79 -6.69 2.90
C LYS A 132 15.28 -6.49 2.71
N ASN A 133 15.99 -6.07 3.78
CA ASN A 133 17.43 -5.77 3.69
C ASN A 133 17.79 -4.78 2.58
N LYS A 134 16.98 -3.71 2.38
CA LYS A 134 17.14 -2.66 1.36
C LYS A 134 16.93 -3.11 -0.09
N PHE A 135 16.55 -4.34 -0.36
CA PHE A 135 16.21 -4.84 -1.68
C PHE A 135 14.69 -4.95 -1.87
N ILE A 136 14.23 -4.60 -3.05
CA ILE A 136 12.81 -4.68 -3.41
C ILE A 136 12.37 -6.13 -3.44
N CYS A 137 11.21 -6.41 -2.85
CA CYS A 137 10.50 -7.68 -2.93
C CYS A 137 9.20 -7.51 -3.72
N ILE A 138 8.83 -8.53 -4.48
CA ILE A 138 7.66 -8.55 -5.36
C ILE A 138 6.82 -9.81 -5.13
N ASN A 139 5.68 -9.89 -5.82
CA ASN A 139 4.79 -11.06 -5.82
C ASN A 139 4.33 -11.48 -4.43
N GLY A 140 3.85 -10.50 -3.62
CA GLY A 140 3.44 -10.75 -2.24
C GLY A 140 4.62 -11.13 -1.34
N TRP A 141 5.80 -10.53 -1.61
CA TRP A 141 7.05 -10.67 -0.86
C TRP A 141 7.76 -12.03 -1.01
N ILE A 142 7.31 -12.85 -1.96
CA ILE A 142 7.89 -14.18 -2.23
C ILE A 142 9.25 -14.03 -2.93
N ASP A 143 9.33 -13.11 -3.90
CA ASP A 143 10.51 -12.96 -4.74
C ASP A 143 11.31 -11.73 -4.33
N LYS A 144 12.59 -11.95 -3.95
CA LYS A 144 13.56 -10.87 -3.73
C LYS A 144 14.23 -10.53 -5.05
N THR A 145 14.36 -9.23 -5.34
CA THR A 145 15.05 -8.72 -6.53
C THR A 145 16.45 -8.19 -6.19
N ASP A 146 17.24 -7.86 -7.22
CA ASP A 146 18.53 -7.18 -7.07
C ASP A 146 18.41 -5.65 -7.06
N HIS A 147 17.18 -5.11 -7.13
CA HIS A 147 16.95 -3.67 -7.12
C HIS A 147 17.10 -3.11 -5.71
N GLN A 148 18.08 -2.21 -5.53
CA GLN A 148 18.20 -1.44 -4.29
C GLN A 148 17.12 -0.36 -4.24
N ILE A 149 16.58 -0.10 -3.04
CA ILE A 149 15.43 0.80 -2.82
C ILE A 149 15.65 2.21 -3.39
N TYR A 150 16.84 2.81 -3.22
CA TYR A 150 17.08 4.19 -3.67
C TYR A 150 17.15 4.29 -5.19
N GLU A 151 17.82 3.36 -5.83
CA GLU A 151 17.94 3.30 -7.29
C GLU A 151 16.57 3.07 -7.93
N PHE A 152 15.80 2.14 -7.35
CA PHE A 152 14.45 1.83 -7.82
C PHE A 152 13.50 3.02 -7.70
N ILE A 153 13.50 3.72 -6.56
CA ILE A 153 12.68 4.92 -6.37
C ILE A 153 13.10 6.03 -7.32
N ASN A 154 14.40 6.34 -7.42
CA ASN A 154 14.91 7.44 -8.27
C ASN A 154 14.65 7.17 -9.74
N TYR A 155 14.82 5.93 -10.21
CA TYR A 155 14.50 5.56 -11.57
C TYR A 155 13.01 5.81 -11.87
N ASN A 156 12.10 5.32 -11.03
CA ASN A 156 10.67 5.48 -11.26
C ASN A 156 10.19 6.93 -11.06
N LYS A 157 10.81 7.70 -10.15
CA LYS A 157 10.59 9.13 -10.00
C LYS A 157 10.94 9.87 -11.29
N SER A 158 12.05 9.52 -11.96
CA SER A 158 12.42 10.13 -13.25
C SER A 158 11.41 9.85 -14.38
N LYS A 159 10.53 8.87 -14.18
CA LYS A 159 9.42 8.50 -15.08
C LYS A 159 8.06 9.10 -14.70
N GLY A 160 8.02 9.92 -13.64
CA GLY A 160 6.81 10.62 -13.22
C GLY A 160 6.13 10.11 -11.96
N VAL A 161 6.72 9.14 -11.24
CA VAL A 161 6.20 8.72 -9.92
C VAL A 161 6.32 9.87 -8.92
N GLU A 162 5.21 10.19 -8.23
CA GLU A 162 5.16 11.22 -7.19
C GLU A 162 5.07 10.63 -5.78
N TYR A 163 4.46 9.45 -5.63
CA TYR A 163 4.18 8.81 -4.34
C TYR A 163 4.82 7.43 -4.27
N VAL A 164 5.37 7.12 -3.11
CA VAL A 164 5.93 5.78 -2.81
C VAL A 164 5.34 5.30 -1.50
N ILE A 165 4.79 4.10 -1.48
CA ILE A 165 4.58 3.33 -0.25
C ILE A 165 5.81 2.44 -0.06
N CYS A 166 6.47 2.58 1.08
CA CYS A 166 7.57 1.69 1.46
C CYS A 166 7.18 0.89 2.70
N THR A 167 7.06 -0.42 2.53
CA THR A 167 6.86 -1.36 3.64
C THR A 167 8.18 -2.04 3.98
N ASP A 168 8.63 -1.91 5.22
CA ASP A 168 9.65 -2.82 5.75
C ASP A 168 8.98 -4.14 6.15
N ILE A 169 9.21 -5.18 5.34
CA ILE A 169 8.56 -6.50 5.49
C ILE A 169 8.88 -7.12 6.86
N GLU A 170 10.10 -6.91 7.38
CA GLU A 170 10.51 -7.48 8.66
C GLU A 170 9.79 -6.82 9.86
N LYS A 171 9.18 -5.65 9.63
CA LYS A 171 8.41 -4.90 10.63
C LYS A 171 6.90 -5.12 10.51
N ASP A 172 6.42 -5.56 9.33
CA ASP A 172 4.98 -5.65 9.09
C ASP A 172 4.28 -6.63 10.03
N GLY A 173 3.23 -6.14 10.70
CA GLY A 173 2.44 -6.89 11.67
C GLY A 173 3.13 -7.19 13.01
N MET A 174 4.37 -6.71 13.24
CA MET A 174 5.18 -7.04 14.43
C MET A 174 4.98 -6.09 15.61
N LEU A 175 4.36 -4.92 15.41
CA LEU A 175 4.08 -3.90 16.46
C LEU A 175 5.32 -3.47 17.26
N ASN A 176 6.50 -3.48 16.64
CA ASN A 176 7.78 -3.17 17.29
C ASN A 176 8.43 -1.87 16.77
N GLY A 177 7.62 -0.96 16.25
CA GLY A 177 8.02 0.33 15.69
C GLY A 177 8.44 0.24 14.22
N PRO A 178 8.21 1.30 13.44
CA PRO A 178 8.55 1.37 12.02
C PRO A 178 10.05 1.60 11.79
N SER A 179 10.48 1.43 10.55
CA SER A 179 11.90 1.58 10.15
C SER A 179 12.27 3.04 9.91
N PHE A 180 12.31 3.85 10.96
CA PHE A 180 12.61 5.30 10.90
C PHE A 180 13.89 5.63 10.11
N LYS A 181 14.98 4.88 10.38
CA LYS A 181 16.26 5.09 9.68
C LYS A 181 16.16 4.86 8.17
N LEU A 182 15.39 3.85 7.76
CA LEU A 182 15.14 3.57 6.35
C LEU A 182 14.37 4.72 5.71
N TYR A 183 13.26 5.15 6.31
CA TYR A 183 12.41 6.22 5.77
C TYR A 183 13.14 7.57 5.70
N GLN A 184 13.88 7.92 6.75
CA GLN A 184 14.73 9.12 6.77
C GLN A 184 15.78 9.08 5.65
N SER A 185 16.39 7.92 5.42
CA SER A 185 17.36 7.74 4.35
C SER A 185 16.74 7.84 2.96
N ILE A 186 15.53 7.27 2.75
CA ILE A 186 14.79 7.41 1.49
C ILE A 186 14.47 8.88 1.21
N LEU A 187 13.94 9.61 2.19
CA LEU A 187 13.60 11.03 2.03
C LEU A 187 14.82 11.88 1.70
N LYS A 188 15.95 11.61 2.35
CA LYS A 188 17.22 12.31 2.07
C LYS A 188 17.73 12.07 0.65
N ASN A 189 17.60 10.86 0.12
CA ASN A 189 18.22 10.45 -1.15
C ASN A 189 17.29 10.54 -2.36
N CYS A 190 15.97 10.52 -2.16
CA CYS A 190 15.01 10.38 -3.27
C CYS A 190 14.11 11.60 -3.46
N ASN A 191 13.93 12.48 -2.45
CA ASN A 191 13.02 13.64 -2.50
C ASN A 191 11.66 13.28 -3.12
N ILE A 192 10.91 12.40 -2.46
CA ILE A 192 9.66 11.79 -2.91
C ILE A 192 8.57 11.93 -1.82
N LYS A 193 7.31 11.91 -2.19
CA LYS A 193 6.19 11.82 -1.23
C LYS A 193 6.12 10.40 -0.67
N LEU A 194 6.83 10.16 0.44
CA LEU A 194 6.94 8.83 1.06
C LEU A 194 5.78 8.56 2.01
N ILE A 195 5.18 7.39 1.90
CA ILE A 195 4.22 6.81 2.83
C ILE A 195 4.91 5.62 3.50
N GLY A 196 5.15 5.72 4.81
CA GLY A 196 5.78 4.66 5.59
C GLY A 196 4.77 3.59 5.99
N SER A 197 5.18 2.32 5.91
CA SER A 197 4.35 1.15 6.25
C SER A 197 5.15 0.09 7.02
N GLY A 198 4.47 -0.63 7.91
CA GLY A 198 5.04 -1.71 8.70
C GLY A 198 5.50 -1.29 10.11
N GLY A 199 5.09 -2.03 11.13
CA GLY A 199 5.58 -1.95 12.50
C GLY A 199 4.97 -0.86 13.39
N ILE A 200 4.20 0.08 12.87
CA ILE A 200 3.60 1.17 13.66
C ILE A 200 2.73 0.58 14.78
N SER A 201 3.01 0.99 16.02
CA SER A 201 2.39 0.42 17.22
C SER A 201 1.79 1.46 18.17
N LYS A 202 2.26 2.68 18.15
CA LYS A 202 1.87 3.75 19.08
C LYS A 202 1.86 5.13 18.42
N ILE A 203 1.19 6.09 19.06
CA ILE A 203 1.05 7.47 18.54
C ILE A 203 2.41 8.14 18.34
N SER A 204 3.37 7.94 19.23
CA SER A 204 4.71 8.52 19.09
C SER A 204 5.48 7.99 17.85
N ASP A 205 5.11 6.82 17.29
CA ASP A 205 5.67 6.37 16.03
C ASP A 205 5.16 7.25 14.87
N ILE A 206 3.87 7.64 14.92
CA ILE A 206 3.23 8.50 13.92
C ILE A 206 3.83 9.92 13.99
N GLU A 207 3.98 10.46 15.20
CA GLU A 207 4.61 11.76 15.43
C GLU A 207 6.00 11.80 14.85
N LYS A 208 6.83 10.79 15.14
CA LYS A 208 8.18 10.68 14.61
C LYS A 208 8.24 10.51 13.09
N LEU A 209 7.32 9.75 12.48
CA LEU A 209 7.20 9.68 11.01
C LEU A 209 6.86 11.05 10.41
N SER A 210 6.03 11.84 11.09
CA SER A 210 5.72 13.21 10.67
C SER A 210 6.94 14.13 10.77
N GLU A 211 7.69 14.08 11.88
CA GLU A 211 8.91 14.88 12.10
C GLU A 211 9.99 14.61 11.05
N ILE A 212 10.18 13.35 10.63
CA ILE A 212 11.15 13.03 9.58
C ILE A 212 10.66 13.36 8.17
N GLY A 213 9.42 13.85 8.02
CA GLY A 213 8.88 14.36 6.76
C GLY A 213 8.13 13.34 5.90
N CYS A 214 7.66 12.23 6.46
CA CYS A 214 6.79 11.31 5.73
C CYS A 214 5.50 12.02 5.29
N HIS A 215 5.06 11.78 4.07
CA HIS A 215 3.79 12.29 3.53
C HIS A 215 2.59 11.62 4.19
N GLY A 216 2.72 10.33 4.51
CA GLY A 216 1.69 9.53 5.18
C GLY A 216 2.27 8.34 5.93
N ALA A 217 1.41 7.71 6.72
CA ALA A 217 1.70 6.48 7.44
C ALA A 217 0.55 5.49 7.26
N ILE A 218 0.85 4.28 6.78
CA ILE A 218 -0.11 3.18 6.73
C ILE A 218 -0.10 2.48 8.07
N ILE A 219 -1.27 2.39 8.69
CA ILE A 219 -1.46 1.78 10.00
C ILE A 219 -2.33 0.54 9.82
N GLY A 220 -1.77 -0.60 10.13
CA GLY A 220 -2.45 -1.89 10.05
C GLY A 220 -2.87 -2.40 11.43
N LYS A 221 -2.17 -3.42 11.91
CA LYS A 221 -2.52 -4.25 13.06
C LYS A 221 -2.86 -3.47 14.33
N SER A 222 -2.15 -2.39 14.63
CA SER A 222 -2.40 -1.57 15.84
C SER A 222 -3.75 -0.84 15.90
N LEU A 223 -4.48 -0.73 14.77
CA LEU A 223 -5.85 -0.21 14.75
C LEU A 223 -6.91 -1.28 15.03
N TYR A 224 -6.51 -2.53 15.04
CA TYR A 224 -7.40 -3.68 15.21
C TYR A 224 -7.21 -4.38 16.56
N GLU A 225 -6.10 -4.16 17.24
CA GLU A 225 -5.71 -4.71 18.54
C GLU A 225 -5.53 -3.62 19.59
#